data_c0f1143d396c3be72ef4a3c6bfa62496
#
_entry.id   c0f1143d396c3be72ef4a3c6bfa62496
#
_cell.length_a   1.000
_cell.length_b   1.000
_cell.length_c   1.000
_cell.angle_alpha   90.00
_cell.angle_beta   90.00
_cell.angle_gamma   90.00
#
_symmetry.space_group_name_H-M   'P 1'
#
loop_
_entity.id
_entity.type
_entity.pdbx_description
1 polymer ?
#
loop_
_entity_poly.entity_id
_entity_poly.type
_entity_poly.pdbx_seq_one_letter_code
_entity_poly.pdbx_strand_id
1 'polypeptide(L)'
;MGKPKFYDFCVHAIPDGDNTAPELAALALHFGYSGITLANHSDKLPQSWHVLSSTDGFEVFKGIELVEENPSKLNGLIGKFRKSVDVLIIHGGSETVNRAALENPRVDILNHPAFDKSNGLNQVLAKAAAENGVAIGLTLRPLLNSRGSRRIRLLSDLRANLELARKYEVSLVLSSDAMSCFDLRSPMETLALAEVCGLEEDETIDAMSTVPEKIISRNRPGPGYIREGVEVLEEGDYF
;
A
#
# COMPACT_ATOMS: atom_id res chain seq x y z
N MET A 1 19.96 -14.57 -8.08
CA MET A 1 18.79 -13.92 -7.49
C MET A 1 17.54 -14.44 -8.20
N GLY A 2 16.49 -14.83 -7.45
CA GLY A 2 15.20 -15.18 -8.04
C GLY A 2 14.56 -13.98 -8.75
N LYS A 3 13.56 -14.23 -9.62
CA LYS A 3 12.78 -13.12 -10.19
C LYS A 3 12.03 -12.39 -9.06
N PRO A 4 11.92 -11.03 -9.11
CA PRO A 4 11.14 -10.29 -8.12
C PRO A 4 9.68 -10.73 -8.15
N LYS A 5 9.07 -10.86 -6.99
CA LYS A 5 7.63 -11.11 -6.84
C LYS A 5 6.94 -9.76 -6.75
N PHE A 6 6.04 -9.46 -7.67
CA PHE A 6 5.32 -8.20 -7.68
C PHE A 6 3.97 -8.31 -6.98
N TYR A 7 3.60 -7.26 -6.25
CA TYR A 7 2.35 -7.16 -5.52
C TYR A 7 1.65 -5.82 -5.81
N ASP A 8 0.32 -5.84 -5.86
CA ASP A 8 -0.49 -4.62 -5.87
C ASP A 8 -1.23 -4.49 -4.54
N PHE A 9 -0.86 -3.50 -3.74
CA PHE A 9 -1.34 -3.36 -2.36
C PHE A 9 -2.57 -2.46 -2.18
N CYS A 10 -3.18 -2.00 -3.27
CA CYS A 10 -4.41 -1.21 -3.21
C CYS A 10 -5.34 -1.54 -4.37
N VAL A 11 -6.18 -2.56 -4.15
CA VAL A 11 -7.20 -3.00 -5.12
C VAL A 11 -8.54 -3.05 -4.42
N HIS A 12 -9.56 -2.44 -5.03
CA HIS A 12 -10.90 -2.34 -4.47
C HIS A 12 -11.87 -3.24 -5.23
N ALA A 13 -12.52 -4.14 -4.50
CA ALA A 13 -13.54 -5.05 -5.03
C ALA A 13 -14.95 -4.59 -4.64
N ILE A 14 -15.99 -5.16 -5.23
CA ILE A 14 -17.37 -4.96 -4.79
C ILE A 14 -17.48 -5.16 -3.27
N PRO A 15 -18.15 -4.25 -2.50
CA PRO A 15 -19.05 -3.17 -2.96
C PRO A 15 -18.38 -1.81 -3.22
N ASP A 16 -17.08 -1.68 -3.07
CA ASP A 16 -16.35 -0.42 -3.24
C ASP A 16 -15.94 -0.20 -4.71
N GLY A 17 -15.39 -1.23 -5.35
CA GLY A 17 -15.06 -1.26 -6.77
C GLY A 17 -16.16 -1.88 -7.64
N ASP A 18 -15.88 -2.02 -8.93
CA ASP A 18 -16.84 -2.48 -9.94
C ASP A 18 -16.77 -4.01 -10.20
N ASN A 19 -15.70 -4.67 -9.78
CA ASN A 19 -15.47 -6.10 -10.01
C ASN A 19 -15.42 -6.89 -8.71
N THR A 20 -15.71 -8.18 -8.82
CA THR A 20 -15.58 -9.11 -7.70
C THR A 20 -14.11 -9.40 -7.39
N ALA A 21 -13.80 -9.77 -6.16
CA ALA A 21 -12.45 -10.16 -5.76
C ALA A 21 -11.84 -11.30 -6.59
N PRO A 22 -12.60 -12.39 -6.95
CA PRO A 22 -12.10 -13.43 -7.85
C PRO A 22 -11.72 -12.93 -9.25
N GLU A 23 -12.49 -12.01 -9.83
CA GLU A 23 -12.18 -11.44 -11.17
C GLU A 23 -10.89 -10.63 -11.14
N LEU A 24 -10.72 -9.78 -10.12
CA LEU A 24 -9.51 -8.98 -9.94
C LEU A 24 -8.29 -9.86 -9.68
N ALA A 25 -8.42 -10.89 -8.83
CA ALA A 25 -7.36 -11.85 -8.55
C ALA A 25 -6.92 -12.63 -9.78
N ALA A 26 -7.89 -13.13 -10.58
CA ALA A 26 -7.60 -13.85 -11.83
C ALA A 26 -6.85 -12.96 -12.84
N LEU A 27 -7.26 -11.69 -12.97
CA LEU A 27 -6.60 -10.75 -13.86
C LEU A 27 -5.20 -10.38 -13.37
N ALA A 28 -5.01 -10.14 -12.07
CA ALA A 28 -3.70 -9.85 -11.50
C ALA A 28 -2.73 -11.02 -11.67
N LEU A 29 -3.18 -12.25 -11.44
CA LEU A 29 -2.40 -13.46 -11.72
C LEU A 29 -2.02 -13.54 -13.20
N HIS A 30 -2.98 -13.29 -14.11
CA HIS A 30 -2.72 -13.28 -15.55
C HIS A 30 -1.67 -12.22 -15.94
N PHE A 31 -1.64 -11.08 -15.29
CA PHE A 31 -0.65 -10.02 -15.51
C PHE A 31 0.73 -10.33 -14.91
N GLY A 32 0.86 -11.40 -14.10
CA GLY A 32 2.12 -11.83 -13.53
C GLY A 32 2.41 -11.26 -12.14
N TYR A 33 1.40 -10.78 -11.43
CA TYR A 33 1.52 -10.50 -10.00
C TYR A 33 1.63 -11.79 -9.18
N SER A 34 2.33 -11.73 -8.05
CA SER A 34 2.40 -12.79 -7.05
C SER A 34 1.31 -12.63 -5.97
N GLY A 35 0.66 -11.49 -5.92
CA GLY A 35 -0.48 -11.27 -5.04
C GLY A 35 -1.04 -9.85 -5.12
N ILE A 36 -2.25 -9.71 -4.57
CA ILE A 36 -2.94 -8.42 -4.41
C ILE A 36 -3.47 -8.26 -3.00
N THR A 37 -3.60 -7.02 -2.56
CA THR A 37 -4.32 -6.67 -1.33
C THR A 37 -5.69 -6.10 -1.69
N LEU A 38 -6.76 -6.73 -1.19
CA LEU A 38 -8.10 -6.17 -1.25
C LEU A 38 -8.26 -5.15 -0.14
N ALA A 39 -8.28 -3.87 -0.50
CA ALA A 39 -8.19 -2.74 0.41
C ALA A 39 -9.39 -1.79 0.31
N ASN A 40 -10.61 -2.35 0.28
CA ASN A 40 -11.83 -1.53 0.21
C ASN A 40 -11.85 -0.46 1.31
N HIS A 41 -12.44 0.70 1.00
CA HIS A 41 -12.61 1.78 1.94
C HIS A 41 -13.49 1.37 3.12
N SER A 42 -13.14 1.85 4.32
CA SER A 42 -13.82 1.47 5.57
C SER A 42 -15.27 1.93 5.69
N ASP A 43 -15.67 2.92 4.90
CA ASP A 43 -17.04 3.44 4.80
C ASP A 43 -17.92 2.64 3.81
N LYS A 44 -17.33 1.71 3.04
CA LYS A 44 -18.00 0.79 2.12
C LYS A 44 -18.12 -0.59 2.74
N LEU A 45 -19.14 -0.82 3.52
CA LEU A 45 -19.42 -2.10 4.18
C LEU A 45 -20.56 -2.87 3.49
N PRO A 46 -20.61 -4.24 3.59
CA PRO A 46 -19.69 -5.08 4.32
C PRO A 46 -18.36 -5.29 3.60
N GLN A 47 -17.27 -5.35 4.36
CA GLN A 47 -15.98 -5.76 3.82
C GLN A 47 -16.06 -7.25 3.46
N SER A 48 -16.17 -7.58 2.19
CA SER A 48 -16.22 -8.96 1.72
C SER A 48 -14.80 -9.55 1.65
N TRP A 49 -14.16 -9.72 2.81
CA TRP A 49 -12.91 -10.50 2.91
C TRP A 49 -13.19 -12.01 2.79
N HIS A 50 -14.02 -12.41 1.85
CA HIS A 50 -14.14 -13.82 1.53
C HIS A 50 -12.77 -14.26 0.98
N VAL A 51 -12.12 -15.07 1.81
CA VAL A 51 -10.81 -15.64 1.54
C VAL A 51 -10.88 -16.34 0.19
N LEU A 52 -10.30 -15.69 -0.83
CA LEU A 52 -9.89 -16.43 -2.01
C LEU A 52 -8.75 -17.32 -1.55
N SER A 53 -8.90 -18.61 -1.70
CA SER A 53 -7.83 -19.56 -1.45
C SER A 53 -6.63 -19.11 -2.29
N SER A 54 -5.48 -18.95 -1.66
CA SER A 54 -4.23 -18.78 -2.39
C SER A 54 -4.09 -19.95 -3.35
N THR A 55 -3.85 -19.66 -4.61
CA THR A 55 -3.45 -20.66 -5.60
C THR A 55 -1.93 -20.71 -5.64
N ASP A 56 -1.34 -21.81 -6.10
CA ASP A 56 0.13 -21.97 -6.15
C ASP A 56 0.81 -20.75 -6.76
N GLY A 57 1.53 -20.00 -5.91
CA GLY A 57 2.33 -18.84 -6.30
C GLY A 57 1.58 -17.50 -6.38
N PHE A 58 0.28 -17.43 -6.05
CA PHE A 58 -0.49 -16.18 -5.98
C PHE A 58 -1.29 -16.08 -4.68
N GLU A 59 -1.23 -14.92 -4.04
CA GLU A 59 -1.87 -14.69 -2.75
C GLU A 59 -2.79 -13.47 -2.74
N VAL A 60 -3.93 -13.57 -2.04
CA VAL A 60 -4.83 -12.44 -1.80
C VAL A 60 -4.76 -12.06 -0.33
N PHE A 61 -4.25 -10.85 -0.06
CA PHE A 61 -4.10 -10.32 1.28
C PHE A 61 -5.37 -9.57 1.71
N LYS A 62 -5.67 -9.66 3.00
CA LYS A 62 -6.74 -8.87 3.62
C LYS A 62 -6.22 -7.47 3.91
N GLY A 63 -6.78 -6.48 3.24
CA GLY A 63 -6.49 -5.09 3.50
C GLY A 63 -7.71 -4.29 3.90
N ILE A 64 -7.50 -3.08 4.36
CA ILE A 64 -8.52 -2.06 4.54
C ILE A 64 -7.89 -0.70 4.32
N GLU A 65 -8.58 0.19 3.61
CA GLU A 65 -8.23 1.60 3.56
C GLU A 65 -9.17 2.39 4.47
N LEU A 66 -8.63 2.90 5.58
CA LEU A 66 -9.42 3.66 6.55
C LEU A 66 -9.65 5.09 6.07
N VAL A 67 -10.92 5.46 5.95
CA VAL A 67 -11.38 6.81 5.62
C VAL A 67 -11.98 7.44 6.86
N GLU A 68 -11.31 8.42 7.46
CA GLU A 68 -11.79 9.16 8.63
C GLU A 68 -11.03 10.49 8.73
N GLU A 69 -11.77 11.58 8.81
CA GLU A 69 -11.21 12.93 8.89
C GLU A 69 -10.80 13.35 10.32
N ASN A 70 -11.37 12.70 11.33
CA ASN A 70 -11.07 12.99 12.72
C ASN A 70 -9.93 12.09 13.25
N PRO A 71 -8.75 12.65 13.61
CA PRO A 71 -7.59 11.86 14.04
C PRO A 71 -7.85 10.96 15.27
N SER A 72 -8.69 11.40 16.21
CA SER A 72 -9.01 10.60 17.42
C SER A 72 -9.85 9.38 17.05
N LYS A 73 -10.83 9.54 16.15
CA LYS A 73 -11.63 8.42 15.63
C LYS A 73 -10.79 7.50 14.77
N LEU A 74 -9.89 8.06 13.94
CA LEU A 74 -8.94 7.30 13.13
C LEU A 74 -8.10 6.36 13.99
N ASN A 75 -7.53 6.85 15.11
CA ASN A 75 -6.78 6.02 16.04
C ASN A 75 -7.63 4.88 16.65
N GLY A 76 -8.91 5.12 16.90
CA GLY A 76 -9.87 4.09 17.32
C GLY A 76 -10.07 3.01 16.24
N LEU A 77 -10.23 3.43 14.97
CA LEU A 77 -10.38 2.51 13.83
C LEU A 77 -9.10 1.69 13.60
N ILE A 78 -7.92 2.32 13.66
CA ILE A 78 -6.63 1.61 13.59
C ILE A 78 -6.57 0.51 14.65
N GLY A 79 -6.91 0.82 15.90
CA GLY A 79 -6.94 -0.16 17.00
C GLY A 79 -7.92 -1.31 16.73
N LYS A 80 -9.09 -1.00 16.16
CA LYS A 80 -10.14 -1.98 15.84
C LYS A 80 -9.72 -2.94 14.73
N PHE A 81 -9.14 -2.43 13.64
CA PHE A 81 -8.90 -3.23 12.44
C PHE A 81 -7.52 -3.89 12.37
N ARG A 82 -6.49 -3.34 13.06
CA ARG A 82 -5.10 -3.82 12.94
C ARG A 82 -4.93 -5.34 13.05
N LYS A 83 -5.64 -5.97 13.97
CA LYS A 83 -5.51 -7.43 14.21
C LYS A 83 -6.29 -8.29 13.22
N SER A 84 -7.16 -7.69 12.41
CA SER A 84 -8.05 -8.42 11.48
C SER A 84 -7.60 -8.36 10.02
N VAL A 85 -6.56 -7.56 9.72
CA VAL A 85 -6.06 -7.34 8.36
C VAL A 85 -4.57 -7.56 8.27
N ASP A 86 -4.11 -7.96 7.09
CA ASP A 86 -2.70 -8.10 6.76
C ASP A 86 -2.07 -6.73 6.44
N VAL A 87 -2.82 -5.86 5.75
CA VAL A 87 -2.37 -4.53 5.35
C VAL A 87 -3.38 -3.48 5.79
N LEU A 88 -2.92 -2.49 6.57
CA LEU A 88 -3.72 -1.38 7.05
C LEU A 88 -3.26 -0.09 6.39
N ILE A 89 -4.12 0.47 5.55
CA ILE A 89 -3.89 1.68 4.76
C ILE A 89 -4.70 2.82 5.33
N ILE A 90 -4.17 4.01 5.34
CA ILE A 90 -4.91 5.24 5.67
C ILE A 90 -5.12 6.05 4.40
N HIS A 91 -6.38 6.44 4.14
CA HIS A 91 -6.72 7.44 3.14
C HIS A 91 -6.41 8.82 3.71
N GLY A 92 -5.35 9.45 3.20
CA GLY A 92 -4.92 10.77 3.63
C GLY A 92 -5.83 11.89 3.14
N GLY A 93 -5.29 13.08 3.01
CA GLY A 93 -6.01 14.22 2.42
C GLY A 93 -6.22 15.40 3.38
N SER A 94 -5.61 15.36 4.57
CA SER A 94 -5.46 16.52 5.45
C SER A 94 -4.19 16.39 6.28
N GLU A 95 -3.63 17.52 6.73
CA GLU A 95 -2.38 17.49 7.53
C GLU A 95 -2.57 16.70 8.83
N THR A 96 -3.71 16.85 9.49
CA THR A 96 -4.00 16.19 10.78
C THR A 96 -4.16 14.68 10.64
N VAL A 97 -4.80 14.21 9.57
CA VAL A 97 -4.94 12.78 9.25
C VAL A 97 -3.59 12.19 8.85
N ASN A 98 -2.86 12.87 7.94
CA ASN A 98 -1.55 12.43 7.50
C ASN A 98 -0.58 12.29 8.69
N ARG A 99 -0.57 13.27 9.60
CA ARG A 99 0.22 13.23 10.83
C ARG A 99 -0.17 12.05 11.71
N ALA A 100 -1.46 11.87 11.99
CA ALA A 100 -1.94 10.77 12.83
C ALA A 100 -1.61 9.39 12.24
N ALA A 101 -1.61 9.27 10.91
CA ALA A 101 -1.19 8.06 10.21
C ALA A 101 0.32 7.81 10.34
N LEU A 102 1.15 8.82 10.03
CA LEU A 102 2.60 8.67 9.96
C LEU A 102 3.29 8.59 11.34
N GLU A 103 2.64 9.08 12.39
CA GLU A 103 3.10 8.95 13.77
C GLU A 103 2.65 7.63 14.45
N ASN A 104 1.91 6.76 13.74
CA ASN A 104 1.38 5.53 14.31
C ASN A 104 2.01 4.28 13.67
N PRO A 105 2.91 3.55 14.39
CA PRO A 105 3.63 2.39 13.84
C PRO A 105 2.73 1.18 13.52
N ARG A 106 1.44 1.23 13.84
CA ARG A 106 0.45 0.21 13.46
C ARG A 106 -0.13 0.43 12.06
N VAL A 107 0.16 1.55 11.43
CA VAL A 107 -0.21 1.85 10.04
C VAL A 107 0.88 1.30 9.13
N ASP A 108 0.47 0.70 8.01
CA ASP A 108 1.42 0.19 7.02
C ASP A 108 1.68 1.21 5.92
N ILE A 109 0.63 1.84 5.42
CA ILE A 109 0.70 2.73 4.24
C ILE A 109 -0.18 3.96 4.46
N LEU A 110 0.33 5.13 4.07
CA LEU A 110 -0.47 6.34 3.87
C LEU A 110 -0.66 6.56 2.36
N ASN A 111 -1.89 6.37 1.87
CA ASN A 111 -2.29 6.72 0.50
C ASN A 111 -2.81 8.16 0.41
N HIS A 112 -2.80 8.74 -0.78
CA HIS A 112 -3.44 10.02 -1.11
C HIS A 112 -3.11 11.17 -0.13
N PRO A 113 -1.82 11.40 0.23
CA PRO A 113 -1.48 12.41 1.23
C PRO A 113 -1.80 13.84 0.81
N ALA A 114 -1.90 14.12 -0.50
CA ALA A 114 -2.08 15.47 -1.04
C ALA A 114 -3.47 16.06 -0.74
N PHE A 115 -3.51 17.33 -0.35
CA PHE A 115 -4.73 18.08 -0.10
C PHE A 115 -4.59 19.55 -0.52
N ASP A 116 -5.68 20.19 -0.95
CA ASP A 116 -5.72 21.56 -1.44
C ASP A 116 -4.62 21.86 -2.48
N LYS A 117 -3.58 22.61 -2.06
CA LYS A 117 -2.41 22.96 -2.88
C LYS A 117 -1.11 22.33 -2.35
N SER A 118 -1.21 21.43 -1.38
CA SER A 118 -0.09 20.74 -0.73
C SER A 118 0.06 19.33 -1.28
N ASN A 119 1.31 18.88 -1.45
CA ASN A 119 1.62 17.48 -1.72
C ASN A 119 1.36 16.56 -0.52
N GLY A 120 0.98 17.13 0.64
CA GLY A 120 0.59 16.40 1.85
C GLY A 120 1.73 15.88 2.71
N LEU A 121 2.97 15.96 2.25
CA LEU A 121 4.17 15.64 3.01
C LEU A 121 5.03 16.89 3.25
N ASN A 122 5.74 16.88 4.37
CA ASN A 122 6.80 17.80 4.69
C ASN A 122 7.94 17.06 5.40
N GLN A 123 9.03 17.77 5.74
CA GLN A 123 10.20 17.16 6.37
C GLN A 123 9.88 16.48 7.72
N VAL A 124 8.96 17.03 8.50
CA VAL A 124 8.56 16.46 9.81
C VAL A 124 7.80 15.15 9.61
N LEU A 125 6.83 15.17 8.70
CA LEU A 125 6.02 13.99 8.37
C LEU A 125 6.84 12.89 7.70
N ALA A 126 7.79 13.24 6.82
CA ALA A 126 8.69 12.26 6.21
C ALA A 126 9.58 11.57 7.26
N LYS A 127 10.13 12.34 8.24
CA LYS A 127 10.87 11.73 9.35
C LYS A 127 9.99 10.80 10.20
N ALA A 128 8.77 11.24 10.55
CA ALA A 128 7.85 10.40 11.30
C ALA A 128 7.51 9.11 10.54
N ALA A 129 7.31 9.18 9.23
CA ALA A 129 7.08 8.01 8.38
C ALA A 129 8.25 7.01 8.46
N ALA A 130 9.48 7.50 8.31
CA ALA A 130 10.70 6.67 8.38
C ALA A 130 10.87 6.04 9.77
N GLU A 131 10.74 6.83 10.84
CA GLU A 131 10.89 6.39 12.23
C GLU A 131 9.85 5.33 12.64
N ASN A 132 8.61 5.45 12.14
CA ASN A 132 7.52 4.51 12.45
C ASN A 132 7.37 3.39 11.43
N GLY A 133 8.17 3.36 10.37
CA GLY A 133 8.10 2.35 9.32
C GLY A 133 6.79 2.37 8.51
N VAL A 134 6.16 3.56 8.36
CA VAL A 134 4.97 3.76 7.56
C VAL A 134 5.39 4.12 6.14
N ALA A 135 4.95 3.33 5.16
CA ALA A 135 5.24 3.61 3.76
C ALA A 135 4.32 4.69 3.18
N ILE A 136 4.82 5.43 2.19
CA ILE A 136 4.00 6.34 1.39
C ILE A 136 3.50 5.59 0.15
N GLY A 137 2.17 5.54 0.00
CA GLY A 137 1.52 4.95 -1.16
C GLY A 137 1.57 5.90 -2.36
N LEU A 138 2.10 5.41 -3.46
CA LEU A 138 2.07 6.04 -4.77
C LEU A 138 1.04 5.33 -5.63
N THR A 139 -0.10 5.99 -5.89
CA THR A 139 -1.23 5.40 -6.59
C THR A 139 -1.33 5.92 -8.01
N LEU A 140 -1.52 5.02 -8.99
CA LEU A 140 -1.47 5.36 -10.41
C LEU A 140 -2.82 5.80 -10.97
N ARG A 141 -3.95 5.24 -10.51
CA ARG A 141 -5.29 5.54 -11.06
C ARG A 141 -5.63 7.03 -11.10
N PRO A 142 -5.39 7.83 -10.04
CA PRO A 142 -5.68 9.26 -10.10
C PRO A 142 -4.92 9.98 -11.21
N LEU A 143 -3.66 9.56 -11.46
CA LEU A 143 -2.82 10.11 -12.51
C LEU A 143 -3.33 9.72 -13.90
N LEU A 144 -3.68 8.45 -14.10
CA LEU A 144 -4.17 7.92 -15.38
C LEU A 144 -5.52 8.52 -15.77
N ASN A 145 -6.41 8.70 -14.79
CA ASN A 145 -7.76 9.22 -14.98
C ASN A 145 -7.84 10.76 -15.03
N SER A 146 -6.74 11.46 -14.72
CA SER A 146 -6.69 12.92 -14.79
C SER A 146 -6.16 13.43 -16.13
N ARG A 147 -6.51 14.68 -16.48
CA ARG A 147 -6.04 15.36 -17.69
C ARG A 147 -5.66 16.82 -17.40
N GLY A 148 -4.90 17.41 -18.29
CA GLY A 148 -4.55 18.84 -18.23
C GLY A 148 -3.84 19.22 -16.92
N SER A 149 -4.22 20.36 -16.37
CA SER A 149 -3.60 20.94 -15.16
C SER A 149 -3.70 20.04 -13.92
N ARG A 150 -4.76 19.22 -13.82
CA ARG A 150 -4.90 18.27 -12.71
C ARG A 150 -3.82 17.19 -12.76
N ARG A 151 -3.57 16.61 -13.95
CA ARG A 151 -2.49 15.61 -14.13
C ARG A 151 -1.12 16.20 -13.83
N ILE A 152 -0.87 17.44 -14.31
CA ILE A 152 0.40 18.13 -14.04
C ILE A 152 0.61 18.30 -12.54
N ARG A 153 -0.43 18.71 -11.80
CA ARG A 153 -0.36 18.86 -10.35
C ARG A 153 -0.07 17.52 -9.66
N LEU A 154 -0.81 16.45 -9.98
CA LEU A 154 -0.60 15.12 -9.40
C LEU A 154 0.83 14.62 -9.63
N LEU A 155 1.38 14.82 -10.83
CA LEU A 155 2.79 14.51 -11.12
C LEU A 155 3.76 15.34 -10.29
N SER A 156 3.48 16.64 -10.12
CA SER A 156 4.30 17.53 -9.30
C SER A 156 4.28 17.12 -7.83
N ASP A 157 3.10 16.81 -7.28
CA ASP A 157 2.93 16.38 -5.90
C ASP A 157 3.63 15.04 -5.65
N LEU A 158 3.49 14.10 -6.58
CA LEU A 158 4.15 12.79 -6.52
C LEU A 158 5.68 12.95 -6.50
N ARG A 159 6.24 13.76 -7.41
CA ARG A 159 7.69 14.02 -7.46
C ARG A 159 8.20 14.69 -6.20
N ALA A 160 7.47 15.66 -5.65
CA ALA A 160 7.84 16.30 -4.39
C ALA A 160 7.84 15.31 -3.23
N ASN A 161 6.88 14.37 -3.18
CA ASN A 161 6.83 13.31 -2.19
C ASN A 161 7.98 12.31 -2.38
N LEU A 162 8.33 11.98 -3.62
CA LEU A 162 9.46 11.12 -3.96
C LEU A 162 10.80 11.72 -3.49
N GLU A 163 11.01 13.02 -3.70
CA GLU A 163 12.20 13.72 -3.22
C GLU A 163 12.31 13.68 -1.69
N LEU A 164 11.18 13.85 -0.99
CA LEU A 164 11.16 13.74 0.48
C LEU A 164 11.40 12.30 0.93
N ALA A 165 10.82 11.31 0.25
CA ALA A 165 11.03 9.90 0.57
C ALA A 165 12.50 9.51 0.41
N ARG A 166 13.15 9.90 -0.69
CA ARG A 166 14.60 9.69 -0.91
C ARG A 166 15.45 10.32 0.17
N LYS A 167 15.15 11.59 0.51
CA LYS A 167 15.93 12.37 1.50
C LYS A 167 15.86 11.79 2.90
N TYR A 168 14.75 11.20 3.28
CA TYR A 168 14.51 10.70 4.64
C TYR A 168 14.41 9.17 4.71
N GLU A 169 14.73 8.48 3.62
CA GLU A 169 14.71 7.01 3.51
C GLU A 169 13.35 6.40 3.85
N VAL A 170 12.26 7.07 3.44
CA VAL A 170 10.89 6.59 3.63
C VAL A 170 10.60 5.50 2.62
N SER A 171 10.08 4.38 3.08
CA SER A 171 9.62 3.29 2.19
C SER A 171 8.47 3.76 1.29
N LEU A 172 8.47 3.31 0.04
CA LEU A 172 7.40 3.56 -0.93
C LEU A 172 6.67 2.28 -1.25
N VAL A 173 5.36 2.37 -1.45
CA VAL A 173 4.54 1.29 -2.03
C VAL A 173 3.87 1.84 -3.28
N LEU A 174 4.12 1.23 -4.42
CA LEU A 174 3.48 1.59 -5.69
C LEU A 174 2.33 0.63 -5.97
N SER A 175 1.15 1.17 -6.24
CA SER A 175 -0.05 0.39 -6.50
C SER A 175 -0.95 1.02 -7.56
N SER A 176 -1.82 0.20 -8.16
CA SER A 176 -2.78 0.68 -9.17
C SER A 176 -3.84 1.60 -8.59
N ASP A 177 -4.28 1.36 -7.34
CA ASP A 177 -5.50 1.96 -6.77
C ASP A 177 -6.73 1.55 -7.61
N ALA A 178 -6.77 0.28 -8.05
CA ALA A 178 -7.75 -0.18 -9.00
C ALA A 178 -9.14 -0.27 -8.37
N MET A 179 -10.13 0.40 -9.00
CA MET A 179 -11.55 0.30 -8.69
C MET A 179 -12.26 -0.64 -9.66
N SER A 180 -11.60 -1.02 -10.74
CA SER A 180 -12.12 -1.94 -11.75
C SER A 180 -10.99 -2.73 -12.42
N CYS A 181 -11.34 -3.78 -13.16
CA CYS A 181 -10.39 -4.55 -13.97
C CYS A 181 -9.68 -3.67 -15.02
N PHE A 182 -10.29 -2.55 -15.43
CA PHE A 182 -9.69 -1.61 -16.40
C PHE A 182 -8.62 -0.70 -15.78
N ASP A 183 -8.55 -0.61 -14.47
CA ASP A 183 -7.53 0.18 -13.75
C ASP A 183 -6.26 -0.63 -13.48
N LEU A 184 -6.36 -1.97 -13.40
CA LEU A 184 -5.20 -2.83 -13.23
C LEU A 184 -4.23 -2.69 -14.41
N ARG A 185 -2.94 -2.74 -14.12
CA ARG A 185 -1.85 -2.77 -15.10
C ARG A 185 -0.91 -3.92 -14.76
N SER A 186 -0.26 -4.47 -15.77
CA SER A 186 0.80 -5.45 -15.53
C SER A 186 1.98 -4.81 -14.77
N PRO A 187 2.80 -5.60 -14.05
CA PRO A 187 4.00 -5.07 -13.41
C PRO A 187 4.90 -4.30 -14.37
N MET A 188 5.05 -4.75 -15.61
CA MET A 188 5.88 -4.07 -16.63
C MET A 188 5.31 -2.71 -17.04
N GLU A 189 3.98 -2.61 -17.21
CA GLU A 189 3.34 -1.32 -17.49
C GLU A 189 3.44 -0.38 -16.29
N THR A 190 3.33 -0.90 -15.08
CA THR A 190 3.48 -0.15 -13.83
C THR A 190 4.90 0.38 -13.68
N LEU A 191 5.93 -0.44 -13.98
CA LEU A 191 7.34 -0.02 -14.03
C LEU A 191 7.53 1.16 -15.01
N ALA A 192 7.03 1.03 -16.23
CA ALA A 192 7.16 2.09 -17.25
C ALA A 192 6.44 3.40 -16.84
N LEU A 193 5.28 3.29 -16.18
CA LEU A 193 4.56 4.46 -15.66
C LEU A 193 5.29 5.11 -14.49
N ALA A 194 5.89 4.33 -13.61
CA ALA A 194 6.68 4.81 -12.48
C ALA A 194 7.91 5.62 -12.93
N GLU A 195 8.59 5.16 -13.98
CA GLU A 195 9.71 5.87 -14.59
C GLU A 195 9.29 7.26 -15.11
N VAL A 196 8.13 7.36 -15.78
CA VAL A 196 7.55 8.65 -16.20
C VAL A 196 7.26 9.56 -14.99
N CYS A 197 6.90 8.97 -13.84
CA CYS A 197 6.69 9.70 -12.60
C CYS A 197 8.00 10.15 -11.94
N GLY A 198 9.14 9.58 -12.31
CA GLY A 198 10.46 9.95 -11.81
C GLY A 198 11.07 8.94 -10.82
N LEU A 199 10.48 7.73 -10.70
CA LEU A 199 11.11 6.63 -9.97
C LEU A 199 12.18 5.98 -10.84
N GLU A 200 13.24 5.50 -10.22
CA GLU A 200 14.23 4.64 -10.84
C GLU A 200 13.73 3.18 -10.84
N GLU A 201 14.30 2.34 -11.71
CA GLU A 201 13.87 0.94 -11.85
C GLU A 201 13.96 0.17 -10.53
N ASP A 202 15.10 0.28 -9.82
CA ASP A 202 15.31 -0.38 -8.53
C ASP A 202 14.33 0.11 -7.45
N GLU A 203 14.04 1.42 -7.39
CA GLU A 203 13.05 1.99 -6.48
C GLU A 203 11.64 1.45 -6.76
N THR A 204 11.31 1.29 -8.04
CA THR A 204 10.01 0.77 -8.46
C THR A 204 9.88 -0.71 -8.13
N ILE A 205 10.95 -1.50 -8.37
CA ILE A 205 10.98 -2.92 -7.98
C ILE A 205 10.84 -3.04 -6.46
N ASP A 206 11.55 -2.24 -5.68
CA ASP A 206 11.42 -2.24 -4.23
C ASP A 206 10.01 -1.87 -3.77
N ALA A 207 9.41 -0.86 -4.36
CA ALA A 207 8.05 -0.38 -4.02
C ALA A 207 6.94 -1.38 -4.38
N MET A 208 7.18 -2.29 -5.32
CA MET A 208 6.21 -3.32 -5.75
C MET A 208 6.55 -4.72 -5.27
N SER A 209 7.73 -4.96 -4.68
CA SER A 209 8.22 -6.28 -4.29
C SER A 209 8.73 -6.28 -2.86
N THR A 210 9.91 -5.74 -2.63
CA THR A 210 10.62 -5.84 -1.35
C THR A 210 9.86 -5.17 -0.19
N VAL A 211 9.30 -3.98 -0.39
CA VAL A 211 8.54 -3.26 0.65
C VAL A 211 7.23 -3.97 0.97
N PRO A 212 6.40 -4.38 -0.01
CA PRO A 212 5.25 -5.25 0.22
C PRO A 212 5.59 -6.53 1.01
N GLU A 213 6.64 -7.25 0.66
CA GLU A 213 7.06 -8.46 1.38
C GLU A 213 7.44 -8.18 2.84
N LYS A 214 8.15 -7.07 3.10
CA LYS A 214 8.49 -6.64 4.46
C LYS A 214 7.24 -6.32 5.29
N ILE A 215 6.25 -5.64 4.70
CA ILE A 215 4.98 -5.32 5.36
C ILE A 215 4.25 -6.62 5.74
N ILE A 216 4.12 -7.57 4.82
CA ILE A 216 3.44 -8.84 5.09
C ILE A 216 4.19 -9.65 6.16
N SER A 217 5.51 -9.77 6.04
CA SER A 217 6.33 -10.52 7.02
C SER A 217 6.23 -9.93 8.43
N ARG A 218 6.18 -8.60 8.54
CA ARG A 218 5.97 -7.92 9.82
C ARG A 218 4.60 -8.22 10.43
N ASN A 219 3.56 -8.26 9.60
CA ASN A 219 2.17 -8.36 10.04
C ASN A 219 1.67 -9.81 10.17
N ARG A 220 2.33 -10.76 9.50
CA ARG A 220 2.10 -12.21 9.59
C ARG A 220 3.38 -12.91 10.08
N PRO A 221 3.77 -12.70 11.32
CA PRO A 221 4.94 -13.36 11.86
C PRO A 221 4.76 -14.88 11.83
N GLY A 222 5.84 -15.60 11.55
CA GLY A 222 5.85 -17.07 11.51
C GLY A 222 5.45 -17.71 12.85
N PRO A 223 5.20 -19.02 12.86
CA PRO A 223 4.72 -19.75 14.05
C PRO A 223 5.68 -19.67 15.26
N GLY A 224 6.97 -19.43 15.05
CA GLY A 224 7.96 -19.23 16.10
C GLY A 224 8.07 -17.81 16.66
N TYR A 225 7.35 -16.84 16.10
CA TYR A 225 7.50 -15.44 16.48
C TYR A 225 6.90 -15.15 17.87
N ILE A 226 7.69 -14.55 18.77
CA ILE A 226 7.25 -14.07 20.06
C ILE A 226 7.10 -12.55 20.07
N ARG A 227 8.11 -11.84 19.56
CA ARG A 227 8.17 -10.38 19.41
C ARG A 227 9.34 -10.01 18.51
N GLU A 228 9.41 -8.76 18.09
CA GLU A 228 10.53 -8.28 17.26
C GLU A 228 11.89 -8.64 17.87
N GLY A 229 12.72 -9.33 17.09
CA GLY A 229 14.04 -9.81 17.50
C GLY A 229 14.04 -11.07 18.38
N VAL A 230 12.88 -11.70 18.62
CA VAL A 230 12.78 -12.95 19.41
C VAL A 230 11.87 -13.95 18.71
N GLU A 231 12.45 -15.07 18.29
CA GLU A 231 11.76 -16.21 17.68
C GLU A 231 12.07 -17.50 18.44
N VAL A 232 11.15 -18.44 18.48
CA VAL A 232 11.40 -19.81 18.94
C VAL A 232 11.99 -20.58 17.76
N LEU A 233 13.21 -21.04 17.90
CA LEU A 233 13.82 -21.96 16.93
C LEU A 233 13.33 -23.39 17.22
N GLU A 234 12.85 -24.10 16.20
CA GLU A 234 12.60 -25.53 16.34
C GLU A 234 13.94 -26.29 16.46
N GLU A 235 13.95 -27.46 17.15
CA GLU A 235 15.14 -28.31 17.25
C GLU A 235 15.58 -28.76 15.85
N GLY A 236 16.59 -28.11 15.29
CA GLY A 236 17.13 -28.37 13.94
C GLY A 236 17.62 -27.13 13.21
N ASP A 237 17.25 -25.95 13.68
CA ASP A 237 17.64 -24.65 13.07
C ASP A 237 19.01 -24.13 13.54
N TYR A 238 19.77 -25.01 14.19
CA TYR A 238 21.15 -24.69 14.60
C TYR A 238 22.13 -24.97 13.45
N PHE A 239 22.24 -23.95 12.52
CA PHE A 239 23.48 -23.78 11.73
C PHE A 239 23.53 -22.42 11.04
#